data_420ed5456058d3d54ab8e7e2bdca9d01
#
_entry.id   420ed5456058d3d54ab8e7e2bdca9d01
#
_cell.length_a   1.000
_cell.length_b   1.000
_cell.length_c   1.000
_cell.angle_alpha   90.00
_cell.angle_beta   90.00
_cell.angle_gamma   90.00
#
_symmetry.space_group_name_H-M   'P 1'
#
loop_
_entity.id
_entity.type
_entity.pdbx_description
1 polymer ?
#
loop_
_entity_poly.entity_id
_entity_poly.type
_entity_poly.pdbx_seq_one_letter_code
_entity_poly.pdbx_strand_id
1 'polypeptide(L)'
;MPADERTITQDDIQALALFENVTHARAKDFVKLDDRIVFVVEPGQLNKALGPQARSLHKLKDLFERPVDIVEFADDSAAFLRNIFHHYQVSDVTFSQKGERKHATVTVNPEDKGRAIGKGGRNLKVAQMLASRHTDIQSVSVA
;
A
#
# COMPACT_ATOMS: atom_id res chain seq x y z
N MET A 1 -2.66 7.10 21.61
CA MET A 1 -1.50 6.62 20.89
C MET A 1 -1.91 6.07 19.54
N PRO A 2 -1.27 6.49 18.46
CA PRO A 2 -1.61 5.94 17.16
C PRO A 2 -1.40 4.43 17.13
N ALA A 3 -2.27 3.74 16.41
CA ALA A 3 -2.20 2.28 16.31
C ALA A 3 -0.91 1.80 15.66
N ASP A 4 -0.23 2.66 14.93
CA ASP A 4 0.98 2.31 14.22
C ASP A 4 2.14 3.21 14.59
N GLU A 5 2.30 3.50 15.85
CA GLU A 5 3.52 4.18 16.26
C GLU A 5 4.72 3.36 15.81
N ARG A 6 5.51 3.97 14.93
CA ARG A 6 6.55 3.26 14.22
C ARG A 6 7.94 3.75 14.63
N THR A 7 8.80 2.82 15.00
CA THR A 7 10.21 3.11 15.20
C THR A 7 10.94 3.02 13.85
N ILE A 8 11.55 4.12 13.43
CA ILE A 8 12.32 4.15 12.19
C ILE A 8 13.73 3.66 12.49
N THR A 9 14.13 2.57 11.84
CA THR A 9 15.44 1.98 12.01
C THR A 9 16.41 2.47 10.95
N GLN A 10 17.70 2.17 11.14
CA GLN A 10 18.74 2.44 10.16
C GLN A 10 18.43 1.74 8.83
N ASP A 11 17.97 0.49 8.90
CA ASP A 11 17.61 -0.26 7.70
C ASP A 11 16.42 0.36 6.96
N ASP A 12 15.46 0.92 7.70
CA ASP A 12 14.31 1.62 7.12
C ASP A 12 14.78 2.85 6.33
N ILE A 13 15.69 3.63 6.92
CA ILE A 13 16.23 4.82 6.26
C ILE A 13 16.96 4.42 4.99
N GLN A 14 17.75 3.36 5.04
CA GLN A 14 18.50 2.88 3.88
C GLN A 14 17.58 2.38 2.77
N ALA A 15 16.50 1.69 3.12
CA ALA A 15 15.52 1.20 2.14
C ALA A 15 14.83 2.35 1.43
N LEU A 16 14.39 3.36 2.16
CA LEU A 16 13.75 4.54 1.58
C LEU A 16 14.73 5.33 0.71
N ALA A 17 15.98 5.50 1.16
CA ALA A 17 17.00 6.21 0.40
C ALA A 17 17.30 5.47 -0.91
N LEU A 18 17.41 4.15 -0.86
CA LEU A 18 17.66 3.35 -2.06
C LEU A 18 16.50 3.48 -3.05
N PHE A 19 15.27 3.38 -2.55
CA PHE A 19 14.09 3.56 -3.38
C PHE A 19 14.11 4.91 -4.10
N GLU A 20 14.30 6.00 -3.35
CA GLU A 20 14.30 7.34 -3.93
C GLU A 20 15.47 7.57 -4.89
N ASN A 21 16.60 6.98 -4.59
CA ASN A 21 17.77 7.07 -5.45
C ASN A 21 17.59 6.37 -6.79
N VAL A 22 16.90 5.22 -6.78
CA VAL A 22 16.61 4.45 -8.00
C VAL A 22 15.51 5.10 -8.82
N THR A 23 14.43 5.54 -8.16
CA THR A 23 13.22 6.00 -8.84
C THR A 23 13.17 7.50 -9.06
N HIS A 24 13.88 8.26 -8.25
CA HIS A 24 13.77 9.72 -8.16
C HIS A 24 12.35 10.16 -7.78
N ALA A 25 11.52 9.23 -7.31
CA ALA A 25 10.18 9.51 -6.81
C ALA A 25 10.23 9.70 -5.31
N ARG A 26 9.24 10.42 -4.79
CA ARG A 26 9.14 10.70 -3.37
C ARG A 26 8.34 9.62 -2.65
N ALA A 27 8.99 8.89 -1.75
CA ALA A 27 8.33 7.87 -0.94
C ALA A 27 7.69 8.50 0.30
N LYS A 28 6.45 8.15 0.55
CA LYS A 28 5.71 8.57 1.74
C LYS A 28 5.85 7.54 2.87
N ASP A 29 5.87 6.27 2.53
CA ASP A 29 5.91 5.19 3.50
C ASP A 29 6.34 3.89 2.81
N PHE A 30 6.64 2.87 3.59
CA PHE A 30 6.81 1.52 3.05
C PHE A 30 6.46 0.48 4.11
N VAL A 31 6.10 -0.71 3.63
CA VAL A 31 5.83 -1.87 4.48
C VAL A 31 6.71 -3.01 3.99
N LYS A 32 7.58 -3.49 4.85
CA LYS A 32 8.46 -4.61 4.52
C LYS A 32 7.85 -5.89 5.06
N LEU A 33 7.57 -6.83 4.15
CA LEU A 33 7.05 -8.16 4.49
C LEU A 33 8.11 -9.19 4.10
N ASP A 34 7.95 -10.42 4.61
CA ASP A 34 8.89 -11.50 4.27
C ASP A 34 8.90 -11.80 2.78
N ASP A 35 7.75 -11.69 2.13
CA ASP A 35 7.59 -12.07 0.73
C ASP A 35 7.57 -10.90 -0.24
N ARG A 36 7.53 -9.66 0.24
CA ARG A 36 7.49 -8.48 -0.63
C ARG A 36 7.70 -7.20 0.16
N ILE A 37 7.93 -6.12 -0.58
CA ILE A 37 7.95 -4.77 -0.02
C ILE A 37 6.91 -3.94 -0.76
N VAL A 38 6.15 -3.14 -0.02
CA VAL A 38 5.17 -2.20 -0.59
C VAL A 38 5.68 -0.79 -0.29
N PHE A 39 5.91 0.00 -1.33
CA PHE A 39 6.24 1.42 -1.18
C PHE A 39 5.02 2.27 -1.50
N VAL A 40 4.79 3.28 -0.67
CA VAL A 40 3.73 4.27 -0.91
C VAL A 40 4.42 5.55 -1.37
N VAL A 41 4.03 6.06 -2.53
CA VAL A 41 4.59 7.28 -3.09
C VAL A 41 3.59 8.42 -2.97
N GLU A 42 4.09 9.65 -2.99
CA GLU A 42 3.25 10.84 -2.96
C GLU A 42 2.39 10.94 -4.23
N PRO A 43 1.27 11.67 -4.18
CA PRO A 43 0.42 11.83 -5.35
C PRO A 43 1.18 12.33 -6.57
N GLY A 44 0.90 11.73 -7.72
CA GLY A 44 1.55 12.10 -8.98
C GLY A 44 2.91 11.47 -9.20
N GLN A 45 3.42 10.65 -8.27
CA GLN A 45 4.77 10.08 -8.36
C GLN A 45 4.80 8.65 -8.92
N LEU A 46 3.64 8.03 -9.15
CA LEU A 46 3.60 6.61 -9.52
C LEU A 46 4.37 6.31 -10.81
N ASN A 47 4.09 7.07 -11.88
CA ASN A 47 4.76 6.83 -13.16
C ASN A 47 6.27 7.01 -13.06
N LYS A 48 6.71 7.99 -12.29
CA LYS A 48 8.12 8.24 -12.04
C LYS A 48 8.75 7.07 -11.28
N ALA A 49 8.02 6.54 -10.29
CA ALA A 49 8.50 5.42 -9.50
C ALA A 49 8.62 4.14 -10.33
N LEU A 50 7.69 3.90 -11.24
CA LEU A 50 7.73 2.74 -12.12
C LEU A 50 8.85 2.86 -13.16
N GLY A 51 9.06 4.06 -13.66
CA GLY A 51 10.02 4.32 -14.73
C GLY A 51 9.52 3.88 -16.09
N PRO A 52 10.23 4.22 -17.18
CA PRO A 52 9.86 3.80 -18.53
C PRO A 52 9.80 2.28 -18.61
N GLN A 53 8.69 1.74 -19.08
CA GLN A 53 8.49 0.29 -19.21
C GLN A 53 8.72 -0.46 -17.90
N ALA A 54 8.42 0.19 -16.78
CA ALA A 54 8.59 -0.34 -15.44
C ALA A 54 10.05 -0.72 -15.10
N ARG A 55 11.02 -0.06 -15.72
CA ARG A 55 12.45 -0.35 -15.49
C ARG A 55 12.88 -0.14 -14.04
N SER A 56 12.41 0.95 -13.43
CA SER A 56 12.77 1.23 -12.04
C SER A 56 12.18 0.18 -11.11
N LEU A 57 10.95 -0.25 -11.39
CA LEU A 57 10.32 -1.32 -10.62
C LEU A 57 11.12 -2.62 -10.72
N HIS A 58 11.55 -3.01 -11.91
CA HIS A 58 12.37 -4.21 -12.10
C HIS A 58 13.69 -4.09 -11.37
N LYS A 59 14.32 -2.93 -11.42
CA LYS A 59 15.58 -2.70 -10.72
C LYS A 59 15.42 -2.82 -9.21
N LEU A 60 14.31 -2.30 -8.66
CA LEU A 60 14.02 -2.43 -7.24
C LEU A 60 13.84 -3.89 -6.84
N LYS A 61 13.13 -4.68 -7.65
CA LYS A 61 12.96 -6.11 -7.37
C LYS A 61 14.29 -6.82 -7.28
N ASP A 62 15.21 -6.50 -8.18
CA ASP A 62 16.55 -7.10 -8.17
C ASP A 62 17.35 -6.67 -6.95
N LEU A 63 17.31 -5.38 -6.61
CA LEU A 63 18.08 -4.85 -5.48
C LEU A 63 17.57 -5.34 -4.14
N PHE A 64 16.25 -5.43 -3.96
CA PHE A 64 15.65 -5.92 -2.72
C PHE A 64 15.50 -7.43 -2.67
N GLU A 65 15.74 -8.12 -3.78
CA GLU A 65 15.68 -9.57 -3.89
C GLU A 65 14.31 -10.13 -3.49
N ARG A 66 13.24 -9.39 -3.80
CA ARG A 66 11.84 -9.80 -3.54
C ARG A 66 10.90 -8.97 -4.37
N PRO A 67 9.65 -9.42 -4.55
CA PRO A 67 8.65 -8.61 -5.22
C PRO A 67 8.47 -7.26 -4.56
N VAL A 68 8.28 -6.24 -5.38
CA VAL A 68 8.07 -4.86 -4.94
C VAL A 68 6.76 -4.37 -5.54
N ASP A 69 5.90 -3.82 -4.70
CA ASP A 69 4.67 -3.17 -5.12
C ASP A 69 4.77 -1.68 -4.82
N ILE A 70 4.20 -0.85 -5.67
CA ILE A 70 4.21 0.60 -5.50
C ILE A 70 2.77 1.09 -5.51
N VAL A 71 2.38 1.80 -4.46
CA VAL A 71 1.04 2.32 -4.26
C VAL A 71 1.10 3.84 -4.21
N GLU A 72 0.25 4.52 -4.96
CA GLU A 72 0.18 5.97 -4.92
C GLU A 72 -0.76 6.42 -3.79
N PHE A 73 -0.29 7.34 -2.96
CA PHE A 73 -1.15 7.94 -1.94
C PHE A 73 -2.17 8.87 -2.59
N ALA A 74 -3.36 8.95 -2.00
CA ALA A 74 -4.38 9.92 -2.36
C ALA A 74 -5.01 10.45 -1.08
N ASP A 75 -5.31 11.74 -1.05
CA ASP A 75 -5.95 12.36 0.13
C ASP A 75 -7.36 11.82 0.35
N ASP A 76 -8.07 11.52 -0.74
CA ASP A 76 -9.37 10.86 -0.65
C ASP A 76 -9.17 9.40 -0.22
N SER A 77 -9.79 9.01 0.89
CA SER A 77 -9.61 7.67 1.45
C SER A 77 -10.08 6.56 0.51
N ALA A 78 -11.18 6.76 -0.20
CA ALA A 78 -11.66 5.76 -1.15
C ALA A 78 -10.67 5.59 -2.30
N ALA A 79 -10.13 6.69 -2.81
CA ALA A 79 -9.13 6.64 -3.88
C ALA A 79 -7.86 5.94 -3.41
N PHE A 80 -7.42 6.23 -2.18
CA PHE A 80 -6.23 5.57 -1.62
C PHE A 80 -6.45 4.06 -1.49
N LEU A 81 -7.60 3.64 -0.98
CA LEU A 81 -7.92 2.21 -0.88
C LEU A 81 -7.96 1.54 -2.26
N ARG A 82 -8.53 2.22 -3.27
CA ARG A 82 -8.51 1.68 -4.63
C ARG A 82 -7.08 1.50 -5.14
N ASN A 83 -6.20 2.44 -4.82
CA ASN A 83 -4.79 2.34 -5.21
C ASN A 83 -4.09 1.18 -4.50
N ILE A 84 -4.39 0.94 -3.23
CA ILE A 84 -3.82 -0.19 -2.48
C ILE A 84 -4.21 -1.52 -3.15
N PHE A 85 -5.45 -1.62 -3.62
CA PHE A 85 -5.95 -2.84 -4.27
C PHE A 85 -5.87 -2.77 -5.80
N HIS A 86 -4.90 -2.04 -6.37
CA HIS A 86 -4.84 -1.78 -7.81
C HIS A 86 -4.65 -3.03 -8.68
N HIS A 87 -4.19 -4.13 -8.12
CA HIS A 87 -4.08 -5.39 -8.86
C HIS A 87 -5.43 -6.08 -9.08
N TYR A 88 -6.49 -5.58 -8.42
CA TYR A 88 -7.81 -6.19 -8.48
C TYR A 88 -8.81 -5.15 -8.95
N GLN A 89 -9.89 -5.64 -9.57
CA GLN A 89 -10.93 -4.74 -10.03
C GLN A 89 -11.84 -4.38 -8.85
N VAL A 90 -11.68 -3.17 -8.34
CA VAL A 90 -12.50 -2.66 -7.24
C VAL A 90 -13.75 -2.03 -7.82
N SER A 91 -14.91 -2.60 -7.48
CA SER A 91 -16.19 -2.08 -7.95
C SER A 91 -16.75 -0.99 -7.05
N ASP A 92 -16.44 -1.03 -5.75
CA ASP A 92 -16.98 -0.06 -4.82
C ASP A 92 -16.13 0.01 -3.55
N VAL A 93 -16.16 1.15 -2.89
CA VAL A 93 -15.59 1.34 -1.56
C VAL A 93 -16.65 2.04 -0.72
N THR A 94 -17.10 1.38 0.34
CA THR A 94 -18.12 1.95 1.23
C THR A 94 -17.57 2.10 2.64
N PHE A 95 -18.12 3.05 3.38
CA PHE A 95 -17.70 3.34 4.73
C PHE A 95 -18.86 3.18 5.69
N SER A 96 -18.54 2.69 6.89
CA SER A 96 -19.51 2.58 7.97
C SER A 96 -18.86 3.03 9.27
N GLN A 97 -19.71 3.50 10.18
CA GLN A 97 -19.25 3.93 11.50
C GLN A 97 -19.77 2.93 12.52
N LYS A 98 -18.87 2.38 13.34
CA LYS A 98 -19.22 1.49 14.43
C LYS A 98 -18.69 2.09 15.71
N GLY A 99 -19.58 2.82 16.42
CA GLY A 99 -19.13 3.63 17.55
C GLY A 99 -18.20 4.72 17.09
N GLU A 100 -17.00 4.76 17.62
CA GLU A 100 -15.98 5.72 17.21
C GLU A 100 -15.08 5.18 16.10
N ARG A 101 -15.32 3.95 15.65
CA ARG A 101 -14.49 3.30 14.64
C ARG A 101 -15.07 3.47 13.25
N LYS A 102 -14.25 3.96 12.35
CA LYS A 102 -14.60 4.05 10.94
C LYS A 102 -14.08 2.80 10.22
N HIS A 103 -14.99 2.13 9.52
CA HIS A 103 -14.70 0.90 8.80
C HIS A 103 -14.91 1.12 7.31
N ALA A 104 -14.00 0.59 6.49
CA ALA A 104 -14.14 0.60 5.03
C ALA A 104 -14.33 -0.81 4.51
N THR A 105 -15.25 -0.97 3.56
CA THR A 105 -15.44 -2.21 2.84
C THR A 105 -15.06 -1.99 1.38
N VAL A 106 -14.08 -2.76 0.91
CA VAL A 106 -13.63 -2.72 -0.48
C VAL A 106 -14.25 -3.90 -1.20
N THR A 107 -15.10 -3.63 -2.19
CA THR A 107 -15.77 -4.67 -2.96
C THR A 107 -14.99 -4.92 -4.25
N VAL A 108 -14.58 -6.15 -4.45
CA VAL A 108 -13.86 -6.58 -5.64
C VAL A 108 -14.69 -7.61 -6.40
N ASN A 109 -14.27 -7.94 -7.61
CA ASN A 109 -14.87 -9.02 -8.36
C ASN A 109 -14.84 -10.30 -7.50
N PRO A 110 -15.97 -11.05 -7.39
CA PRO A 110 -15.99 -12.28 -6.57
C PRO A 110 -14.87 -13.26 -6.86
N GLU A 111 -14.42 -13.33 -8.11
CA GLU A 111 -13.32 -14.20 -8.50
C GLU A 111 -11.98 -13.77 -7.88
N ASP A 112 -11.84 -12.49 -7.54
CA ASP A 112 -10.60 -11.93 -7.02
C ASP A 112 -10.56 -11.85 -5.50
N LYS A 113 -11.69 -12.07 -4.83
CA LYS A 113 -11.81 -11.84 -3.39
C LYS A 113 -10.74 -12.56 -2.58
N GLY A 114 -10.53 -13.84 -2.84
CA GLY A 114 -9.52 -14.60 -2.12
C GLY A 114 -8.11 -14.06 -2.31
N ARG A 115 -7.77 -13.69 -3.55
CA ARG A 115 -6.47 -13.11 -3.86
C ARG A 115 -6.30 -11.71 -3.28
N ALA A 116 -7.38 -10.93 -3.27
CA ALA A 116 -7.35 -9.58 -2.71
C ALA A 116 -7.11 -9.60 -1.20
N ILE A 117 -7.68 -10.56 -0.49
CA ILE A 117 -7.42 -10.76 0.93
C ILE A 117 -6.00 -11.29 1.13
N GLY A 118 -5.59 -12.20 0.27
CA GLY A 118 -4.27 -12.81 0.30
C GLY A 118 -4.20 -13.98 1.29
N LYS A 119 -3.19 -14.80 1.13
CA LYS A 119 -2.96 -15.97 1.98
C LYS A 119 -2.75 -15.51 3.42
N GLY A 120 -3.55 -16.04 4.34
CA GLY A 120 -3.49 -15.65 5.75
C GLY A 120 -3.91 -14.20 6.01
N GLY A 121 -4.61 -13.57 5.08
CA GLY A 121 -5.04 -12.18 5.22
C GLY A 121 -3.93 -11.17 4.96
N ARG A 122 -2.87 -11.57 4.28
CA ARG A 122 -1.64 -10.78 4.10
C ARG A 122 -1.88 -9.43 3.43
N ASN A 123 -2.63 -9.43 2.33
CA ASN A 123 -2.94 -8.18 1.63
C ASN A 123 -3.87 -7.29 2.43
N LEU A 124 -4.83 -7.90 3.10
CA LEU A 124 -5.76 -7.16 3.94
C LEU A 124 -5.04 -6.50 5.11
N LYS A 125 -4.06 -7.18 5.71
CA LYS A 125 -3.26 -6.60 6.79
C LYS A 125 -2.48 -5.37 6.34
N VAL A 126 -1.90 -5.42 5.14
CA VAL A 126 -1.20 -4.26 4.56
C VAL A 126 -2.17 -3.11 4.36
N ALA A 127 -3.36 -3.39 3.81
CA ALA A 127 -4.38 -2.36 3.59
C ALA A 127 -4.82 -1.73 4.90
N GLN A 128 -5.05 -2.52 5.94
CA GLN A 128 -5.43 -2.00 7.25
C GLN A 128 -4.33 -1.14 7.85
N MET A 129 -3.09 -1.58 7.74
CA MET A 129 -1.94 -0.84 8.25
C MET A 129 -1.80 0.51 7.55
N LEU A 130 -1.84 0.54 6.23
CA LEU A 130 -1.71 1.78 5.47
C LEU A 130 -2.89 2.72 5.70
N ALA A 131 -4.11 2.17 5.76
CA ALA A 131 -5.29 2.98 6.04
C ALA A 131 -5.22 3.63 7.43
N SER A 132 -4.81 2.89 8.46
CA SER A 132 -4.72 3.44 9.81
C SER A 132 -3.60 4.45 9.96
N ARG A 133 -2.51 4.31 9.21
CA ARG A 133 -1.39 5.27 9.24
C ARG A 133 -1.72 6.59 8.57
N HIS A 134 -2.49 6.57 7.49
CA HIS A 134 -2.62 7.72 6.59
C HIS A 134 -4.04 8.26 6.47
N THR A 135 -5.02 7.62 7.10
CA THR A 135 -6.43 8.03 7.05
C THR A 135 -7.06 7.88 8.43
N ASP A 136 -8.33 8.27 8.55
CA ASP A 136 -9.13 8.06 9.76
C ASP A 136 -9.80 6.67 9.80
N ILE A 137 -9.52 5.83 8.82
CA ILE A 137 -10.08 4.48 8.74
C ILE A 137 -9.31 3.57 9.69
N GLN A 138 -10.02 2.85 10.56
CA GLN A 138 -9.42 1.99 11.56
C GLN A 138 -9.49 0.51 11.21
N SER A 139 -10.40 0.13 10.31
CA SER A 139 -10.48 -1.26 9.86
C SER A 139 -10.95 -1.33 8.41
N VAL A 140 -10.51 -2.37 7.72
CA VAL A 140 -10.81 -2.60 6.31
C VAL A 140 -11.25 -4.05 6.13
N SER A 141 -12.28 -4.28 5.33
CA SER A 141 -12.66 -5.61 4.90
C SER A 141 -12.80 -5.65 3.38
N VAL A 142 -12.73 -6.85 2.83
CA VAL A 142 -12.92 -7.10 1.40
C VAL A 142 -14.21 -7.90 1.23
N ALA A 143 -15.07 -7.38 0.37
CA ALA A 143 -16.35 -8.03 0.08
C ALA A 143 -16.38 -8.63 -1.32
#